data_71f24b28d1c42c07f2d8d7d35a72d411
#
_entry.id   71f24b28d1c42c07f2d8d7d35a72d411
#
_cell.length_a   1.000
_cell.length_b   1.000
_cell.length_c   1.000
_cell.angle_alpha   90.00
_cell.angle_beta   90.00
_cell.angle_gamma   90.00
#
_symmetry.space_group_name_H-M   'P 1'
#
loop_
_entity.id
_entity.type
_entity.pdbx_description
1 polymer ?
#
loop_
_entity_poly.entity_id
_entity_poly.type
_entity_poly.pdbx_seq_one_letter_code
_entity_poly.pdbx_strand_id
1 'polypeptide(L)'
;MQKIIKITIIFLLIFILGIFFLSLNKSSNYNTESLVGNKLGEIELVSFEDDSIFTNDDFKKNSFTLINFWASWCAPCRIEHPLLMELSKENNIKILGVNFKDKKINALKFLKDLGDPYEYLTRDSNGKQSVNFGIYGIPESILIDNKLTIIKKFVGPLSKQDLNNIKEIINNL
;
A
#
# COMPACT_ATOMS: atom_id res chain seq x y z
N MET A 1 -30.26 46.55 8.06
CA MET A 1 -30.34 45.23 7.40
C MET A 1 -28.99 44.75 6.84
N GLN A 2 -28.29 45.48 5.97
CA GLN A 2 -27.03 45.05 5.37
C GLN A 2 -25.88 44.73 6.35
N LYS A 3 -25.75 45.45 7.47
CA LYS A 3 -24.72 45.16 8.50
C LYS A 3 -25.00 43.83 9.23
N ILE A 4 -26.27 43.55 9.54
CA ILE A 4 -26.66 42.29 10.20
C ILE A 4 -26.38 41.12 9.30
N ILE A 5 -26.73 41.20 8.00
CA ILE A 5 -26.46 40.15 7.01
C ILE A 5 -24.97 39.87 6.89
N LYS A 6 -24.11 40.91 6.85
CA LYS A 6 -22.65 40.74 6.80
C LYS A 6 -22.11 40.03 8.05
N ILE A 7 -22.58 40.37 9.22
CA ILE A 7 -22.19 39.75 10.49
C ILE A 7 -22.60 38.28 10.52
N THR A 8 -23.83 37.94 10.08
CA THR A 8 -24.33 36.58 10.01
C THR A 8 -23.50 35.72 9.04
N ILE A 9 -23.12 36.28 7.88
CA ILE A 9 -22.28 35.57 6.90
C ILE A 9 -20.89 35.30 7.49
N ILE A 10 -20.28 36.26 8.18
CA ILE A 10 -18.96 36.06 8.80
C ILE A 10 -19.03 35.01 9.89
N PHE A 11 -20.06 35.00 10.72
CA PHE A 11 -20.26 33.96 11.74
C PHE A 11 -20.42 32.56 11.12
N LEU A 12 -21.18 32.45 10.04
CA LEU A 12 -21.38 31.19 9.30
C LEU A 12 -20.07 30.67 8.71
N LEU A 13 -19.25 31.55 8.12
CA LEU A 13 -17.94 31.19 7.59
C LEU A 13 -16.98 30.69 8.67
N ILE A 14 -16.93 31.40 9.82
CA ILE A 14 -16.08 30.96 10.95
C ILE A 14 -16.56 29.61 11.50
N PHE A 15 -17.87 29.38 11.58
CA PHE A 15 -18.44 28.11 12.01
C PHE A 15 -18.09 26.96 11.06
N ILE A 16 -18.21 27.18 9.75
CA ILE A 16 -17.85 26.17 8.72
C ILE A 16 -16.35 25.88 8.79
N LEU A 17 -15.50 26.90 8.89
CA LEU A 17 -14.05 26.73 9.02
C LEU A 17 -13.68 25.98 10.31
N GLY A 18 -14.39 26.23 11.41
CA GLY A 18 -14.22 25.52 12.68
C GLY A 18 -14.55 24.03 12.55
N ILE A 19 -15.69 23.69 11.92
CA ILE A 19 -16.06 22.29 11.66
C ILE A 19 -15.03 21.61 10.76
N PHE A 20 -14.58 22.29 9.69
CA PHE A 20 -13.57 21.77 8.77
C PHE A 20 -12.25 21.50 9.49
N PHE A 21 -11.79 22.42 10.32
CA PHE A 21 -10.57 22.25 11.12
C PHE A 21 -10.67 21.10 12.11
N LEU A 22 -11.80 20.95 12.81
CA LEU A 22 -12.04 19.82 13.71
C LEU A 22 -12.12 18.48 12.97
N SER A 23 -12.68 18.47 11.75
CA SER A 23 -12.77 17.29 10.90
C SER A 23 -11.41 16.85 10.37
N LEU A 24 -10.54 17.79 10.01
CA LEU A 24 -9.17 17.49 9.55
C LEU A 24 -8.28 16.91 10.65
N ASN A 25 -8.55 17.27 11.90
CA ASN A 25 -7.76 16.80 13.05
C ASN A 25 -8.19 15.40 13.55
N LYS A 26 -9.22 14.81 12.94
CA LYS A 26 -9.67 13.46 13.25
C LYS A 26 -8.84 12.45 12.45
N SER A 27 -7.77 11.93 13.07
CA SER A 27 -7.04 10.79 12.51
C SER A 27 -8.02 9.62 12.39
N SER A 28 -8.32 9.21 11.17
CA SER A 28 -9.05 7.97 10.93
C SER A 28 -8.09 6.80 11.23
N ASN A 29 -8.18 6.21 12.42
CA ASN A 29 -7.53 4.94 12.68
C ASN A 29 -8.22 3.88 11.82
N TYR A 30 -7.63 3.56 10.68
CA TYR A 30 -8.04 2.41 9.89
C TYR A 30 -7.74 1.16 10.72
N ASN A 31 -8.79 0.44 11.10
CA ASN A 31 -8.63 -0.81 11.85
C ASN A 31 -8.11 -1.89 10.88
N THR A 32 -6.79 -2.02 10.83
CA THR A 32 -6.10 -3.06 10.02
C THR A 32 -6.00 -4.38 10.78
N GLU A 33 -6.26 -4.38 12.09
CA GLU A 33 -6.16 -5.56 12.97
C GLU A 33 -7.17 -6.64 12.57
N SER A 34 -8.32 -6.27 12.02
CA SER A 34 -9.35 -7.23 11.58
C SER A 34 -8.89 -8.15 10.44
N LEU A 35 -7.83 -7.81 9.73
CA LEU A 35 -7.26 -8.62 8.64
C LEU A 35 -6.15 -9.55 9.13
N VAL A 36 -5.47 -9.20 10.22
CA VAL A 36 -4.34 -9.97 10.76
C VAL A 36 -4.84 -11.31 11.30
N GLY A 37 -4.13 -12.39 10.98
CA GLY A 37 -4.49 -13.75 11.31
C GLY A 37 -5.46 -14.42 10.33
N ASN A 38 -6.10 -13.66 9.44
CA ASN A 38 -6.95 -14.22 8.40
C ASN A 38 -6.12 -14.72 7.21
N LYS A 39 -6.71 -15.60 6.42
CA LYS A 39 -6.14 -16.03 5.15
C LYS A 39 -6.34 -14.96 4.09
N LEU A 40 -5.30 -14.79 3.28
CA LEU A 40 -5.40 -14.01 2.04
C LEU A 40 -6.48 -14.63 1.15
N GLY A 41 -7.38 -13.79 0.62
CA GLY A 41 -8.39 -14.23 -0.35
C GLY A 41 -7.76 -14.73 -1.65
N GLU A 42 -8.58 -15.26 -2.54
CA GLU A 42 -8.14 -15.63 -3.89
C GLU A 42 -7.74 -14.38 -4.66
N ILE A 43 -6.62 -14.47 -5.36
CA ILE A 43 -6.06 -13.40 -6.17
C ILE A 43 -5.86 -13.87 -7.61
N GLU A 44 -6.07 -12.93 -8.52
CA GLU A 44 -5.75 -13.04 -9.93
C GLU A 44 -5.13 -11.72 -10.39
N LEU A 45 -3.81 -11.68 -10.41
CA LEU A 45 -3.05 -10.49 -10.84
C LEU A 45 -2.37 -10.78 -12.17
N VAL A 46 -2.34 -9.78 -13.05
CA VAL A 46 -1.70 -9.92 -14.37
C VAL A 46 -0.23 -9.56 -14.24
N SER A 47 0.66 -10.47 -14.62
CA SER A 47 2.11 -10.25 -14.69
C SER A 47 2.46 -9.12 -15.64
N PHE A 48 3.50 -8.36 -15.33
CA PHE A 48 4.06 -7.34 -16.22
C PHE A 48 4.88 -7.96 -17.37
N GLU A 49 5.46 -9.14 -17.15
CA GLU A 49 6.39 -9.75 -18.10
C GLU A 49 5.67 -10.34 -19.32
N ASP A 50 4.75 -11.25 -19.06
CA ASP A 50 4.16 -12.14 -20.07
C ASP A 50 2.63 -12.16 -20.09
N ASP A 51 1.99 -11.27 -19.32
CA ASP A 51 0.53 -11.20 -19.15
C ASP A 51 -0.10 -12.48 -18.55
N SER A 52 0.71 -13.39 -18.00
CA SER A 52 0.23 -14.55 -17.26
C SER A 52 -0.53 -14.13 -15.98
N ILE A 53 -1.33 -15.04 -15.46
CA ILE A 53 -2.07 -14.80 -14.23
C ILE A 53 -1.24 -15.29 -13.05
N PHE A 54 -0.93 -14.37 -12.14
CA PHE A 54 -0.29 -14.64 -10.86
C PHE A 54 -1.38 -14.96 -9.83
N THR A 55 -1.21 -16.08 -9.13
CA THR A 55 -2.22 -16.64 -8.21
C THR A 55 -1.64 -16.93 -6.83
N ASN A 56 -2.50 -17.39 -5.91
CA ASN A 56 -2.10 -17.78 -4.56
C ASN A 56 -1.01 -18.86 -4.52
N ASP A 57 -0.93 -19.74 -5.52
CA ASP A 57 0.05 -20.83 -5.55
C ASP A 57 1.48 -20.32 -5.76
N ASP A 58 1.63 -19.16 -6.38
CA ASP A 58 2.94 -18.54 -6.61
C ASP A 58 3.59 -18.05 -5.31
N PHE A 59 2.79 -17.72 -4.29
CA PHE A 59 3.31 -17.30 -2.98
C PHE A 59 3.83 -18.45 -2.12
N LYS A 60 3.29 -19.66 -2.29
CA LYS A 60 3.59 -20.82 -1.41
C LYS A 60 5.06 -21.26 -1.46
N LYS A 61 5.79 -20.79 -2.46
CA LYS A 61 7.23 -21.09 -2.65
C LYS A 61 8.14 -20.26 -1.73
N ASN A 62 7.62 -19.19 -1.15
CA ASN A 62 8.39 -18.24 -0.35
C ASN A 62 8.05 -18.40 1.13
N SER A 63 9.02 -18.25 2.04
CA SER A 63 8.76 -18.26 3.49
C SER A 63 7.83 -17.10 3.88
N PHE A 64 8.15 -15.90 3.37
CA PHE A 64 7.34 -14.69 3.53
C PHE A 64 7.21 -13.96 2.21
N THR A 65 6.09 -13.27 2.03
CA THR A 65 5.90 -12.32 0.92
C THR A 65 5.37 -10.99 1.43
N LEU A 66 6.01 -9.90 1.02
CA LEU A 66 5.46 -8.55 1.18
C LEU A 66 4.75 -8.17 -0.12
N ILE A 67 3.44 -7.99 -0.06
CA ILE A 67 2.63 -7.49 -1.17
C ILE A 67 2.57 -5.98 -1.05
N ASN A 68 3.22 -5.24 -1.95
CA ASN A 68 3.28 -3.78 -1.93
C ASN A 68 2.44 -3.21 -3.07
N PHE A 69 1.49 -2.35 -2.74
CA PHE A 69 0.61 -1.65 -3.69
C PHE A 69 1.16 -0.26 -3.97
N TRP A 70 1.50 0.02 -5.22
CA TRP A 70 2.24 1.21 -5.61
C TRP A 70 1.86 1.75 -7.00
N ALA A 71 2.33 2.95 -7.33
CA ALA A 71 2.24 3.48 -8.69
C ALA A 71 3.38 4.48 -8.97
N SER A 72 3.73 4.69 -10.23
CA SER A 72 4.77 5.63 -10.63
C SER A 72 4.42 7.09 -10.33
N TRP A 73 3.13 7.42 -10.33
CA TRP A 73 2.60 8.76 -10.02
C TRP A 73 2.45 9.03 -8.52
N CYS A 74 2.68 8.03 -7.66
CA CYS A 74 2.51 8.11 -6.21
C CYS A 74 3.77 8.67 -5.55
N ALA A 75 3.74 9.90 -5.06
CA ALA A 75 4.88 10.53 -4.41
C ALA A 75 5.30 9.84 -3.10
N PRO A 76 4.39 9.42 -2.18
CA PRO A 76 4.76 8.64 -0.99
C PRO A 76 5.40 7.28 -1.32
N CYS A 77 4.98 6.62 -2.42
CA CYS A 77 5.59 5.36 -2.87
C CYS A 77 7.08 5.54 -3.21
N ARG A 78 7.43 6.70 -3.77
CA ARG A 78 8.84 7.05 -4.04
C ARG A 78 9.65 7.25 -2.77
N ILE A 79 9.03 7.70 -1.68
CA ILE A 79 9.69 7.91 -0.38
C ILE A 79 10.04 6.56 0.26
N GLU A 80 9.15 5.56 0.21
CA GLU A 80 9.41 4.24 0.78
C GLU A 80 10.32 3.36 -0.08
N HIS A 81 10.43 3.65 -1.38
CA HIS A 81 11.13 2.80 -2.35
C HIS A 81 12.55 2.37 -1.94
N PRO A 82 13.41 3.24 -1.35
CA PRO A 82 14.72 2.83 -0.85
C PRO A 82 14.66 1.77 0.26
N LEU A 83 13.59 1.75 1.07
CA LEU A 83 13.39 0.73 2.11
C LEU A 83 12.99 -0.61 1.50
N LEU A 84 12.18 -0.60 0.43
CA LEU A 84 11.88 -1.81 -0.34
C LEU A 84 13.14 -2.37 -1.01
N MET A 85 13.99 -1.51 -1.57
CA MET A 85 15.30 -1.90 -2.12
C MET A 85 16.24 -2.49 -1.06
N GLU A 86 16.15 -2.04 0.18
CA GLU A 86 16.89 -2.64 1.29
C GLU A 86 16.31 -4.01 1.66
N LEU A 87 14.98 -4.11 1.79
CA LEU A 87 14.28 -5.33 2.17
C LEU A 87 14.42 -6.45 1.12
N SER A 88 14.49 -6.09 -0.16
CA SER A 88 14.63 -7.08 -1.26
C SER A 88 15.94 -7.88 -1.21
N LYS A 89 16.92 -7.45 -0.39
CA LYS A 89 18.19 -8.16 -0.18
C LYS A 89 18.12 -9.28 0.86
N GLU A 90 17.01 -9.33 1.62
CA GLU A 90 16.80 -10.38 2.63
C GLU A 90 16.39 -11.70 1.96
N ASN A 91 16.97 -12.81 2.40
CA ASN A 91 16.75 -14.12 1.76
C ASN A 91 15.38 -14.75 2.07
N ASN A 92 14.82 -14.42 3.25
CA ASN A 92 13.62 -15.06 3.77
C ASN A 92 12.31 -14.42 3.29
N ILE A 93 12.38 -13.36 2.51
CA ILE A 93 11.22 -12.63 2.02
C ILE A 93 11.34 -12.34 0.53
N LYS A 94 10.21 -12.40 -0.17
CA LYS A 94 10.07 -11.91 -1.54
C LYS A 94 9.08 -10.75 -1.57
N ILE A 95 9.27 -9.82 -2.49
CA ILE A 95 8.39 -8.66 -2.62
C ILE A 95 7.60 -8.82 -3.93
N LEU A 96 6.26 -8.79 -3.81
CA LEU A 96 5.35 -8.68 -4.94
C LEU A 96 4.94 -7.21 -5.10
N GLY A 97 5.25 -6.61 -6.21
CA GLY A 97 4.75 -5.30 -6.59
C GLY A 97 3.41 -5.39 -7.32
N VAL A 98 2.37 -4.79 -6.76
CA VAL A 98 1.07 -4.63 -7.43
C VAL A 98 0.94 -3.20 -7.90
N ASN A 99 1.15 -2.98 -9.19
CA ASN A 99 1.07 -1.64 -9.79
C ASN A 99 -0.38 -1.22 -10.01
N PHE A 100 -0.82 -0.20 -9.28
CA PHE A 100 -2.20 0.24 -9.18
C PHE A 100 -2.52 1.37 -10.16
N LYS A 101 -3.46 1.13 -11.08
CA LYS A 101 -4.02 2.15 -12.00
C LYS A 101 -2.94 3.03 -12.64
N ASP A 102 -1.93 2.40 -13.21
CA ASP A 102 -0.78 3.08 -13.80
C ASP A 102 -0.56 2.64 -15.25
N LYS A 103 0.20 3.42 -16.00
CA LYS A 103 0.63 3.05 -17.34
C LYS A 103 1.90 2.20 -17.26
N LYS A 104 1.91 1.03 -17.90
CA LYS A 104 3.07 0.09 -17.91
C LYS A 104 4.39 0.82 -18.20
N ILE A 105 4.40 1.72 -19.18
CA ILE A 105 5.61 2.46 -19.55
C ILE A 105 6.15 3.38 -18.44
N ASN A 106 5.24 4.00 -17.67
CA ASN A 106 5.64 4.87 -16.55
C ASN A 106 6.14 4.05 -15.37
N ALA A 107 5.48 2.93 -15.07
CA ALA A 107 5.88 2.00 -14.03
C ALA A 107 7.29 1.43 -14.32
N LEU A 108 7.54 0.95 -15.53
CA LEU A 108 8.85 0.44 -15.93
C LEU A 108 9.93 1.53 -15.92
N LYS A 109 9.59 2.76 -16.32
CA LYS A 109 10.52 3.89 -16.20
C LYS A 109 10.87 4.19 -14.74
N PHE A 110 9.89 4.17 -13.84
CA PHE A 110 10.10 4.38 -12.40
C PHE A 110 11.10 3.35 -11.84
N LEU A 111 10.89 2.06 -12.15
CA LEU A 111 11.78 0.98 -11.69
C LEU A 111 13.17 1.08 -12.33
N LYS A 112 13.27 1.45 -13.60
CA LYS A 112 14.55 1.68 -14.25
C LYS A 112 15.35 2.81 -13.60
N ASP A 113 14.69 3.89 -13.19
CA ASP A 113 15.33 5.08 -12.62
C ASP A 113 15.72 4.89 -11.15
N LEU A 114 14.97 4.09 -10.37
CA LEU A 114 15.14 3.95 -8.92
C LEU A 114 15.60 2.56 -8.46
N GLY A 115 15.69 1.59 -9.36
CA GLY A 115 15.91 0.18 -9.06
C GLY A 115 14.61 -0.60 -8.93
N ASP A 116 14.69 -1.93 -9.06
CA ASP A 116 13.56 -2.83 -8.95
C ASP A 116 13.70 -3.73 -7.71
N PRO A 117 12.87 -3.54 -6.68
CA PRO A 117 12.88 -4.37 -5.47
C PRO A 117 12.01 -5.63 -5.60
N TYR A 118 11.24 -5.78 -6.69
CA TYR A 118 10.20 -6.75 -6.83
C TYR A 118 10.71 -8.06 -7.44
N GLU A 119 10.51 -9.18 -6.76
CA GLU A 119 10.70 -10.52 -7.33
C GLU A 119 9.60 -10.85 -8.35
N TYR A 120 8.37 -10.38 -8.04
CA TYR A 120 7.21 -10.51 -8.91
C TYR A 120 6.61 -9.13 -9.13
N LEU A 121 6.37 -8.79 -10.37
CA LEU A 121 5.76 -7.52 -10.74
C LEU A 121 4.45 -7.76 -11.48
N THR A 122 3.37 -7.26 -10.90
CA THR A 122 2.01 -7.42 -11.43
C THR A 122 1.29 -6.08 -11.55
N ARG A 123 0.18 -6.08 -12.27
CA ARG A 123 -0.63 -4.88 -12.47
C ARG A 123 -2.10 -5.11 -12.08
N ASP A 124 -2.68 -4.09 -11.51
CA ASP A 124 -4.12 -3.96 -11.25
C ASP A 124 -4.64 -2.70 -11.95
N SER A 125 -4.85 -2.80 -13.28
CA SER A 125 -5.16 -1.66 -14.14
C SER A 125 -6.47 -0.96 -13.80
N ASN A 126 -7.44 -1.69 -13.25
CA ASN A 126 -8.76 -1.16 -12.86
C ASN A 126 -8.91 -0.95 -11.34
N GLY A 127 -7.96 -1.42 -10.54
CA GLY A 127 -7.97 -1.32 -9.08
C GLY A 127 -8.90 -2.30 -8.38
N LYS A 128 -9.46 -3.28 -9.09
CA LYS A 128 -10.41 -4.25 -8.55
C LYS A 128 -9.75 -5.18 -7.53
N GLN A 129 -8.56 -5.67 -7.84
CA GLN A 129 -7.85 -6.56 -6.93
C GLN A 129 -7.40 -5.83 -5.69
N SER A 130 -6.87 -4.62 -5.81
CA SER A 130 -6.51 -3.79 -4.65
C SER A 130 -7.70 -3.61 -3.68
N VAL A 131 -8.91 -3.36 -4.20
CA VAL A 131 -10.12 -3.29 -3.35
C VAL A 131 -10.40 -4.63 -2.67
N ASN A 132 -10.25 -5.78 -3.36
CA ASN A 132 -10.44 -7.12 -2.77
C ASN A 132 -9.44 -7.39 -1.64
N PHE A 133 -8.24 -6.85 -1.71
CA PHE A 133 -7.22 -6.87 -0.64
C PHE A 133 -7.53 -5.89 0.51
N GLY A 134 -8.62 -5.13 0.42
CA GLY A 134 -8.95 -4.09 1.39
C GLY A 134 -7.97 -2.91 1.38
N ILE A 135 -7.39 -2.60 0.21
CA ILE A 135 -6.50 -1.45 0.04
C ILE A 135 -7.35 -0.20 -0.14
N TYR A 136 -7.12 0.79 0.70
CA TYR A 136 -7.84 2.07 0.70
C TYR A 136 -7.11 3.16 -0.08
N GLY A 137 -5.80 3.02 -0.20
CA GLY A 137 -4.93 3.96 -0.90
C GLY A 137 -3.56 3.38 -1.16
N ILE A 138 -2.68 4.14 -1.81
CA ILE A 138 -1.29 3.73 -2.03
C ILE A 138 -0.33 4.78 -1.46
N PRO A 139 0.83 4.33 -0.92
CA PRO A 139 1.24 2.94 -0.79
C PRO A 139 0.55 2.25 0.40
N GLU A 140 0.31 0.97 0.27
CA GLU A 140 -0.02 0.07 1.36
C GLU A 140 0.71 -1.26 1.14
N SER A 141 1.03 -1.97 2.24
CA SER A 141 1.73 -3.24 2.14
C SER A 141 1.11 -4.28 3.07
N ILE A 142 1.09 -5.55 2.63
CA ILE A 142 0.58 -6.69 3.39
C ILE A 142 1.70 -7.74 3.47
N LEU A 143 2.11 -8.10 4.69
CA LEU A 143 3.04 -9.19 4.95
C LEU A 143 2.27 -10.49 5.18
N ILE A 144 2.60 -11.54 4.42
CA ILE A 144 2.01 -12.87 4.54
C ILE A 144 3.08 -13.95 4.73
N ASP A 145 2.68 -15.07 5.33
CA ASP A 145 3.47 -16.30 5.39
C ASP A 145 3.21 -17.23 4.19
N ASN A 146 3.93 -18.34 4.12
CA ASN A 146 3.77 -19.38 3.09
C ASN A 146 2.44 -20.13 3.15
N LYS A 147 1.67 -19.97 4.23
CA LYS A 147 0.31 -20.49 4.39
C LYS A 147 -0.75 -19.46 3.99
N LEU A 148 -0.31 -18.33 3.42
CA LEU A 148 -1.16 -17.19 3.03
C LEU A 148 -1.85 -16.52 4.23
N THR A 149 -1.30 -16.64 5.44
CA THR A 149 -1.83 -15.94 6.61
C THR A 149 -1.32 -14.51 6.62
N ILE A 150 -2.21 -13.55 6.77
CA ILE A 150 -1.84 -12.14 6.91
C ILE A 150 -1.22 -11.92 8.29
N ILE A 151 0.07 -11.60 8.32
CA ILE A 151 0.82 -11.35 9.55
C ILE A 151 0.69 -9.89 9.95
N LYS A 152 0.79 -8.99 8.97
CA LYS A 152 0.71 -7.55 9.23
C LYS A 152 0.29 -6.78 7.99
N LYS A 153 -0.44 -5.69 8.21
CA LYS A 153 -0.78 -4.71 7.18
C LYS A 153 -0.20 -3.34 7.56
N PHE A 154 0.42 -2.68 6.59
CA PHE A 154 0.99 -1.35 6.71
C PHE A 154 0.17 -0.40 5.83
N VAL A 155 -0.32 0.69 6.41
CA VAL A 155 -1.08 1.73 5.71
C VAL A 155 -0.23 2.99 5.58
N GLY A 156 -0.07 3.48 4.37
CA GLY A 156 0.87 4.55 4.05
C GLY A 156 2.30 4.05 3.80
N PRO A 157 3.24 4.98 3.58
CA PRO A 157 4.62 4.62 3.26
C PRO A 157 5.32 3.93 4.42
N LEU A 158 6.04 2.86 4.15
CA LEU A 158 6.87 2.17 5.13
C LEU A 158 7.88 3.13 5.75
N SER A 159 8.03 3.04 7.07
CA SER A 159 9.06 3.72 7.83
C SER A 159 10.26 2.79 8.11
N LYS A 160 11.38 3.34 8.60
CA LYS A 160 12.51 2.54 9.09
C LYS A 160 12.12 1.61 10.24
N GLN A 161 11.17 2.03 11.08
CA GLN A 161 10.66 1.19 12.16
C GLN A 161 9.86 0.01 11.60
N ASP A 162 9.05 0.21 10.56
CA ASP A 162 8.34 -0.87 9.88
C ASP A 162 9.29 -1.86 9.24
N LEU A 163 10.34 -1.36 8.57
CA LEU A 163 11.39 -2.22 8.00
C LEU A 163 12.04 -3.10 9.07
N ASN A 164 12.44 -2.53 10.22
CA ASN A 164 13.03 -3.29 11.31
C ASN A 164 12.06 -4.33 11.88
N ASN A 165 10.78 -3.97 11.99
CA ASN A 165 9.74 -4.88 12.45
C ASN A 165 9.55 -6.05 11.47
N ILE A 166 9.54 -5.79 10.16
CA ILE A 166 9.47 -6.85 9.14
C ILE A 166 10.68 -7.78 9.27
N LYS A 167 11.90 -7.22 9.38
CA LYS A 167 13.13 -8.01 9.54
C LYS A 167 13.11 -8.87 10.80
N GLU A 168 12.59 -8.35 11.90
CA GLU A 168 12.42 -9.11 13.14
C GLU A 168 11.45 -10.29 12.95
N ILE A 169 10.30 -10.06 12.32
CA ILE A 169 9.30 -11.11 12.05
C ILE A 169 9.88 -12.23 11.19
N ILE A 170 10.53 -11.90 10.07
CA ILE A 170 11.04 -12.91 9.12
C ILE A 170 12.25 -13.69 9.63
N ASN A 171 12.92 -13.21 10.68
CA ASN A 171 14.08 -13.90 11.27
C ASN A 171 13.72 -14.69 12.52
N ASN A 172 12.55 -14.45 13.14
CA ASN A 172 12.13 -15.10 14.39
C ASN A 172 11.02 -16.17 14.18
N LEU A 173 10.46 -16.30 13.00
CA LEU A 173 9.46 -17.29 12.61
C LEU A 173 10.01 -18.29 11.59
#